data_9ccd45957d5266ea17a14b3781c096e6
#
_entry.id   9ccd45957d5266ea17a14b3781c096e6
#
_cell.length_a   1.000
_cell.length_b   1.000
_cell.length_c   1.000
_cell.angle_alpha   90.00
_cell.angle_beta   90.00
_cell.angle_gamma   90.00
#
_symmetry.space_group_name_H-M   'P 1'
#
loop_
_entity.id
_entity.type
_entity.pdbx_description
1 polymer ?
#
loop_
_entity_poly.entity_id
_entity_poly.type
_entity_poly.pdbx_seq_one_letter_code
_entity_poly.pdbx_strand_id
1 'polypeptide(L)'
;ELCGGRDALEQGRARLAAAPADVQVALNELIEIADSLAGRFPGLPLYFDLGELRGYHYHTGVVFAAFVPGVGQSIAQGGRYDDIGADFGRARPATGFSTDLKSLVTLGQARLDQAVSGIWAPAEGAGLWQAVQRLRRDGQRVVQALPGQDAASAREAGCDRQLALRDGNWQVAPLAS
;
A
#
# COMPACT_ATOMS: atom_id res chain seq x y z
N GLU A 1 -4.78 27.11 5.60
CA GLU A 1 -4.63 25.90 4.76
C GLU A 1 -4.65 24.70 5.68
N LEU A 2 -5.29 23.60 5.23
CA LEU A 2 -5.32 22.31 5.95
C LEU A 2 -4.35 21.36 5.29
N CYS A 3 -3.06 21.69 5.37
CA CYS A 3 -1.98 20.87 4.83
C CYS A 3 -0.79 20.85 5.80
N GLY A 4 -0.04 19.76 5.81
CA GLY A 4 1.10 19.56 6.72
C GLY A 4 1.31 18.11 7.11
N GLY A 5 1.96 17.91 8.24
CA GLY A 5 2.15 16.60 8.85
C GLY A 5 0.86 16.05 9.48
N ARG A 6 1.01 15.15 10.46
CA ARG A 6 -0.11 14.54 11.18
C ARG A 6 -1.06 15.56 11.83
N ASP A 7 -0.54 16.68 12.29
CA ASP A 7 -1.29 17.77 12.88
C ASP A 7 -2.33 18.39 11.93
N ALA A 8 -2.10 18.36 10.62
CA ALA A 8 -3.08 18.80 9.63
C ALA A 8 -4.38 17.98 9.67
N LEU A 9 -4.29 16.67 9.95
CA LEU A 9 -5.46 15.79 10.09
C LEU A 9 -6.26 16.12 11.36
N GLU A 10 -5.60 16.42 12.45
CA GLU A 10 -6.24 16.82 13.71
C GLU A 10 -6.94 18.17 13.58
N GLN A 11 -6.27 19.13 12.94
CA GLN A 11 -6.88 20.42 12.60
C GLN A 11 -8.05 20.26 11.65
N GLY A 12 -7.93 19.37 10.64
CA GLY A 12 -9.01 19.02 9.73
C GLY A 12 -10.23 18.50 10.49
N ARG A 13 -10.04 17.56 11.42
CA ARG A 13 -11.10 17.00 12.25
C ARG A 13 -11.83 18.10 13.08
N ALA A 14 -11.08 19.01 13.65
CA ALA A 14 -11.66 20.10 14.44
C ALA A 14 -12.42 21.10 13.58
N ARG A 15 -11.87 21.52 12.44
CA ARG A 15 -12.47 22.52 11.55
C ARG A 15 -13.64 21.98 10.75
N LEU A 16 -13.61 20.71 10.39
CA LEU A 16 -14.63 20.03 9.60
C LEU A 16 -15.66 19.28 10.47
N ALA A 17 -15.68 19.50 11.78
CA ALA A 17 -16.57 18.78 12.70
C ALA A 17 -18.06 18.92 12.36
N ALA A 18 -18.49 20.05 11.76
CA ALA A 18 -19.85 20.28 11.29
C ALA A 18 -20.08 19.95 9.81
N ALA A 19 -19.07 19.38 9.12
CA ALA A 19 -19.20 19.01 7.72
C ALA A 19 -20.11 17.78 7.54
N PRO A 20 -20.65 17.55 6.34
CA PRO A 20 -21.47 16.38 6.01
C PRO A 20 -20.81 15.04 6.38
N ALA A 21 -21.61 14.00 6.57
CA ALA A 21 -21.13 12.70 7.08
C ALA A 21 -20.08 12.03 6.16
N ASP A 22 -20.21 12.19 4.86
CA ASP A 22 -19.25 11.69 3.85
C ASP A 22 -17.87 12.32 4.01
N VAL A 23 -17.79 13.60 4.34
CA VAL A 23 -16.53 14.29 4.65
C VAL A 23 -15.88 13.71 5.92
N GLN A 24 -16.70 13.40 6.95
CA GLN A 24 -16.22 12.80 8.18
C GLN A 24 -15.68 11.38 7.92
N VAL A 25 -16.38 10.59 7.09
CA VAL A 25 -15.92 9.23 6.70
C VAL A 25 -14.59 9.33 5.96
N ALA A 26 -14.47 10.18 4.96
CA ALA A 26 -13.23 10.34 4.19
C ALA A 26 -12.03 10.77 5.07
N LEU A 27 -12.27 11.69 6.02
CA LEU A 27 -11.23 12.13 6.95
C LEU A 27 -10.80 11.00 7.91
N ASN A 28 -11.74 10.21 8.40
CA ASN A 28 -11.42 9.05 9.26
C ASN A 28 -10.64 7.99 8.49
N GLU A 29 -11.02 7.66 7.25
CA GLU A 29 -10.25 6.74 6.40
C GLU A 29 -8.81 7.23 6.19
N LEU A 30 -8.61 8.53 5.96
CA LEU A 30 -7.28 9.11 5.80
C LEU A 30 -6.45 9.00 7.08
N ILE A 31 -7.07 9.19 8.25
CA ILE A 31 -6.42 9.03 9.55
C ILE A 31 -6.02 7.56 9.77
N GLU A 32 -6.90 6.60 9.48
CA GLU A 32 -6.60 5.17 9.60
C GLU A 32 -5.45 4.74 8.70
N ILE A 33 -5.40 5.25 7.46
CA ILE A 33 -4.28 5.03 6.54
C ILE A 33 -2.98 5.61 7.13
N ALA A 34 -3.04 6.83 7.66
CA ALA A 34 -1.88 7.47 8.27
C ALA A 34 -1.34 6.67 9.46
N ASP A 35 -2.22 6.16 10.32
CA ASP A 35 -1.86 5.32 11.46
C ASP A 35 -1.25 3.99 11.02
N SER A 36 -1.85 3.35 10.03
CA SER A 36 -1.33 2.12 9.44
C SER A 36 0.06 2.30 8.85
N LEU A 37 0.28 3.40 8.12
CA LEU A 37 1.59 3.71 7.54
C LEU A 37 2.63 4.02 8.61
N ALA A 38 2.29 4.81 9.62
CA ALA A 38 3.18 5.11 10.73
C ALA A 38 3.60 3.85 11.50
N GLY A 39 2.68 2.92 11.71
CA GLY A 39 2.97 1.62 12.35
C GLY A 39 3.83 0.68 11.49
N ARG A 40 3.66 0.70 10.17
CA ARG A 40 4.40 -0.17 9.25
C ARG A 40 5.76 0.38 8.84
N PHE A 41 5.88 1.69 8.73
CA PHE A 41 7.06 2.40 8.27
C PHE A 41 7.43 3.53 9.23
N PRO A 42 7.95 3.21 10.42
CA PRO A 42 8.38 4.22 11.37
C PRO A 42 9.42 5.16 10.74
N GLY A 43 9.17 6.46 10.80
CA GLY A 43 10.05 7.47 10.23
C GLY A 43 9.79 7.82 8.75
N LEU A 44 8.81 7.21 8.09
CA LEU A 44 8.38 7.66 6.77
C LEU A 44 7.75 9.06 6.90
N PRO A 45 8.29 10.09 6.23
CA PRO A 45 7.69 11.41 6.25
C PRO A 45 6.37 11.38 5.47
N LEU A 46 5.28 11.73 6.15
CA LEU A 46 3.94 11.84 5.58
C LEU A 46 3.53 13.30 5.56
N TYR A 47 2.98 13.74 4.43
CA TYR A 47 2.41 15.07 4.24
C TYR A 47 0.97 14.92 3.76
N PHE A 48 0.06 15.65 4.34
CA PHE A 48 -1.37 15.62 4.03
C PHE A 48 -1.80 16.97 3.50
N ASP A 49 -2.64 16.95 2.47
CA ASP A 49 -3.29 18.13 1.93
C ASP A 49 -4.77 17.82 1.71
N LEU A 50 -5.62 18.41 2.54
CA LEU A 50 -7.08 18.20 2.47
C LEU A 50 -7.76 19.04 1.37
N GLY A 51 -7.00 19.88 0.68
CA GLY A 51 -7.46 20.68 -0.47
C GLY A 51 -7.01 20.14 -1.83
N GLU A 52 -6.27 19.04 -1.86
CA GLU A 52 -5.77 18.48 -3.12
C GLU A 52 -6.90 17.81 -3.93
N LEU A 53 -7.06 18.24 -5.17
CA LEU A 53 -8.16 17.80 -6.07
C LEU A 53 -7.63 17.09 -7.33
N ARG A 54 -6.50 16.42 -7.27
CA ARG A 54 -5.96 15.68 -8.42
C ARG A 54 -6.92 14.60 -8.89
N GLY A 55 -7.17 14.58 -10.21
CA GLY A 55 -8.04 13.56 -10.80
C GLY A 55 -9.49 13.68 -10.37
N TYR A 56 -10.00 14.92 -10.28
CA TYR A 56 -11.41 15.19 -9.99
C TYR A 56 -12.32 14.36 -10.90
N HIS A 57 -13.32 13.68 -10.34
CA HIS A 57 -14.16 12.65 -10.94
C HIS A 57 -13.50 11.31 -11.31
N TYR A 58 -12.17 11.16 -11.23
CA TYR A 58 -11.52 9.87 -11.46
C TYR A 58 -11.32 9.09 -10.16
N HIS A 59 -10.94 9.78 -9.09
CA HIS A 59 -10.73 9.17 -7.77
C HIS A 59 -12.00 9.31 -6.92
N THR A 60 -12.37 8.22 -6.24
CA THR A 60 -13.53 8.13 -5.34
C THR A 60 -13.14 8.10 -3.86
N GLY A 61 -11.86 8.20 -3.55
CA GLY A 61 -11.32 8.15 -2.20
C GLY A 61 -9.93 8.75 -2.12
N VAL A 62 -9.09 8.21 -1.25
CA VAL A 62 -7.73 8.71 -1.04
C VAL A 62 -6.92 8.75 -2.33
N VAL A 63 -6.15 9.82 -2.49
CA VAL A 63 -5.10 9.95 -3.50
C VAL A 63 -3.75 10.07 -2.82
N PHE A 64 -2.70 9.60 -3.47
CA PHE A 64 -1.35 9.72 -2.96
C PHE A 64 -0.32 9.97 -4.04
N ALA A 65 0.79 10.58 -3.66
CA ALA A 65 1.97 10.69 -4.49
C ALA A 65 3.22 10.44 -3.63
N ALA A 66 4.20 9.75 -4.19
CA ALA A 66 5.49 9.51 -3.57
C ALA A 66 6.56 10.38 -4.20
N PHE A 67 7.34 11.04 -3.35
CA PHE A 67 8.43 11.93 -3.75
C PHE A 67 9.74 11.44 -3.15
N VAL A 68 10.83 11.69 -3.86
CA VAL A 68 12.19 11.39 -3.41
C VAL A 68 12.99 12.70 -3.44
N PRO A 69 13.78 13.00 -2.40
CA PRO A 69 14.63 14.19 -2.39
C PRO A 69 15.51 14.27 -3.65
N GLY A 70 15.57 15.45 -4.24
CA GLY A 70 16.33 15.69 -5.47
C GLY A 70 15.63 15.36 -6.79
N VAL A 71 14.40 14.83 -6.73
CA VAL A 71 13.54 14.58 -7.89
C VAL A 71 12.38 15.56 -7.86
N GLY A 72 12.29 16.44 -8.86
CA GLY A 72 11.31 17.53 -8.90
C GLY A 72 9.87 17.10 -9.20
N GLN A 73 9.61 15.81 -9.36
CA GLN A 73 8.30 15.25 -9.67
C GLN A 73 8.04 13.98 -8.82
N SER A 74 6.77 13.57 -8.73
CA SER A 74 6.42 12.31 -8.07
C SER A 74 6.98 11.11 -8.85
N ILE A 75 7.55 10.14 -8.14
CA ILE A 75 8.03 8.88 -8.71
C ILE A 75 6.94 7.83 -8.79
N ALA A 76 5.89 7.97 -8.01
CA ALA A 76 4.67 7.17 -8.08
C ALA A 76 3.48 8.00 -7.63
N GLN A 77 2.31 7.72 -8.18
CA GLN A 77 1.05 8.33 -7.78
C GLN A 77 -0.10 7.38 -8.02
N GLY A 78 -1.15 7.50 -7.21
CA GLY A 78 -2.30 6.63 -7.31
C GLY A 78 -3.42 7.01 -6.35
N GLY A 79 -4.38 6.12 -6.18
CA GLY A 79 -5.52 6.35 -5.31
C GLY A 79 -6.57 5.26 -5.41
N ARG A 80 -7.74 5.54 -4.85
CA ARG A 80 -8.95 4.73 -4.95
C ARG A 80 -9.85 5.25 -6.07
N TYR A 81 -10.37 4.35 -6.89
CA TYR A 81 -11.26 4.65 -8.02
C TYR A 81 -12.24 3.48 -8.22
N ASP A 82 -13.43 3.60 -7.63
CA ASP A 82 -14.42 2.52 -7.58
C ASP A 82 -15.31 2.49 -8.83
N ASP A 83 -15.48 3.64 -9.50
CA ASP A 83 -16.48 3.81 -10.55
C ASP A 83 -15.94 3.60 -11.97
N ILE A 84 -14.63 3.55 -12.16
CA ILE A 84 -14.02 3.47 -13.50
C ILE A 84 -14.46 2.23 -14.30
N GLY A 85 -14.82 1.15 -13.60
CA GLY A 85 -15.35 -0.07 -14.22
C GLY A 85 -16.76 0.09 -14.77
N ALA A 86 -17.51 1.14 -14.41
CA ALA A 86 -18.87 1.37 -14.88
C ALA A 86 -18.92 1.57 -16.40
N ASP A 87 -17.93 2.27 -16.96
CA ASP A 87 -17.79 2.49 -18.40
C ASP A 87 -17.54 1.19 -19.18
N PHE A 88 -17.07 0.14 -18.49
CA PHE A 88 -16.84 -1.20 -19.02
C PHE A 88 -17.89 -2.21 -18.54
N GLY A 89 -19.05 -1.73 -18.07
CA GLY A 89 -20.23 -2.52 -17.73
C GLY A 89 -20.43 -2.86 -16.27
N ARG A 90 -19.42 -2.75 -15.39
CA ARG A 90 -19.57 -3.01 -13.93
C ARG A 90 -18.59 -2.22 -13.09
N ALA A 91 -19.10 -1.33 -12.23
CA ALA A 91 -18.32 -0.71 -11.18
C ALA A 91 -17.80 -1.74 -10.17
N ARG A 92 -16.53 -1.62 -9.78
CA ARG A 92 -15.89 -2.43 -8.72
C ARG A 92 -14.95 -1.56 -7.92
N PRO A 93 -14.91 -1.70 -6.60
CA PRO A 93 -13.88 -1.07 -5.77
C PRO A 93 -12.49 -1.41 -6.29
N ALA A 94 -11.70 -0.39 -6.55
CA ALA A 94 -10.35 -0.55 -7.05
C ALA A 94 -9.40 0.48 -6.43
N THR A 95 -8.18 0.04 -6.19
CA THR A 95 -7.04 0.90 -5.86
C THR A 95 -5.88 0.55 -6.77
N GLY A 96 -5.09 1.54 -7.12
CA GLY A 96 -3.92 1.30 -7.94
C GLY A 96 -2.98 2.50 -7.95
N PHE A 97 -1.87 2.31 -8.62
CA PHE A 97 -0.90 3.38 -8.81
C PHE A 97 -0.15 3.23 -10.13
N SER A 98 0.39 4.34 -10.59
CA SER A 98 1.36 4.38 -11.68
C SER A 98 2.73 4.82 -11.15
N THR A 99 3.79 4.36 -11.79
CA THR A 99 5.17 4.73 -11.46
C THR A 99 6.01 4.82 -12.72
N ASP A 100 7.02 5.69 -12.70
CA ASP A 100 8.02 5.77 -13.77
C ASP A 100 9.13 4.74 -13.53
N LEU A 101 9.16 3.72 -14.39
CA LEU A 101 10.16 2.65 -14.29
C LEU A 101 11.60 3.16 -14.44
N LYS A 102 11.84 4.17 -15.29
CA LYS A 102 13.18 4.74 -15.47
C LYS A 102 13.65 5.42 -14.19
N SER A 103 12.76 6.20 -13.57
CA SER A 103 13.05 6.83 -12.27
C SER A 103 13.36 5.79 -11.20
N LEU A 104 12.58 4.70 -11.12
CA LEU A 104 12.84 3.62 -10.17
C LEU A 104 14.18 2.93 -10.40
N VAL A 105 14.54 2.63 -11.66
CA VAL A 105 15.83 2.02 -12.00
C VAL A 105 16.99 2.98 -11.68
N THR A 106 16.84 4.26 -11.97
CA THR A 106 17.87 5.28 -11.72
C THR A 106 18.10 5.52 -10.22
N LEU A 107 17.03 5.53 -9.43
CA LEU A 107 17.07 5.76 -7.98
C LEU A 107 17.38 4.48 -7.19
N GLY A 108 17.00 3.32 -7.74
CA GLY A 108 17.19 2.03 -7.10
C GLY A 108 18.54 1.40 -7.47
N GLN A 109 19.18 0.78 -6.49
CA GLN A 109 20.29 -0.14 -6.73
C GLN A 109 19.76 -1.57 -6.98
N ALA A 110 18.64 -1.69 -7.69
CA ALA A 110 17.98 -2.95 -7.90
C ALA A 110 18.85 -3.88 -8.75
N ARG A 111 19.28 -4.99 -8.18
CA ARG A 111 19.80 -6.11 -8.95
C ARG A 111 18.65 -6.76 -9.70
N LEU A 112 18.63 -6.62 -11.01
CA LEU A 112 17.65 -7.24 -11.90
C LEU A 112 17.99 -8.72 -12.18
N ASP A 113 18.77 -9.36 -11.31
CA ASP A 113 19.24 -10.72 -11.47
C ASP A 113 18.15 -11.71 -11.08
N GLN A 114 17.69 -12.46 -12.06
CA GLN A 114 16.91 -13.70 -12.03
C GLN A 114 15.55 -13.66 -11.31
N ALA A 115 14.56 -14.25 -11.94
CA ALA A 115 13.26 -14.57 -11.34
C ALA A 115 13.45 -15.53 -10.16
N VAL A 116 13.69 -15.00 -8.99
CA VAL A 116 13.79 -15.79 -7.75
C VAL A 116 12.38 -16.27 -7.41
N SER A 117 12.23 -17.58 -7.24
CA SER A 117 11.06 -18.23 -6.70
C SER A 117 10.57 -17.53 -5.42
N GLY A 118 9.25 -17.34 -5.31
CA GLY A 118 8.67 -16.53 -4.25
C GLY A 118 8.33 -17.30 -2.99
N ILE A 119 8.21 -16.57 -1.90
CA ILE A 119 7.64 -17.05 -0.64
C ILE A 119 6.23 -16.46 -0.54
N TRP A 120 5.22 -17.33 -0.42
CA TRP A 120 3.85 -16.93 -0.17
C TRP A 120 3.64 -16.67 1.32
N ALA A 121 3.23 -15.47 1.68
CA ALA A 121 2.88 -15.11 3.05
C ALA A 121 1.35 -15.00 3.18
N PRO A 122 0.73 -15.41 4.30
CA PRO A 122 -0.70 -15.25 4.51
C PRO A 122 -1.12 -13.77 4.51
N ALA A 123 -2.43 -13.52 4.38
CA ALA A 123 -2.99 -12.16 4.39
C ALA A 123 -2.75 -11.46 5.74
N GLU A 124 -2.90 -12.20 6.84
CA GLU A 124 -2.89 -11.68 8.20
C GLU A 124 -2.15 -12.61 9.16
N GLY A 125 -1.68 -12.06 10.27
CA GLY A 125 -1.06 -12.82 11.36
C GLY A 125 -0.26 -11.95 12.30
N ALA A 126 -0.27 -12.28 13.58
CA ALA A 126 0.53 -11.58 14.59
C ALA A 126 2.03 -11.67 14.24
N GLY A 127 2.74 -10.53 14.19
CA GLY A 127 4.16 -10.49 13.86
C GLY A 127 4.49 -10.81 12.40
N LEU A 128 3.50 -11.05 11.53
CA LEU A 128 3.70 -11.38 10.12
C LEU A 128 4.47 -10.28 9.38
N TRP A 129 4.08 -9.04 9.58
CA TRP A 129 4.72 -7.90 8.91
C TRP A 129 6.23 -7.86 9.16
N GLN A 130 6.65 -8.03 10.40
CA GLN A 130 8.07 -8.04 10.77
C GLN A 130 8.82 -9.20 10.09
N ALA A 131 8.21 -10.38 10.01
CA ALA A 131 8.78 -11.54 9.33
C ALA A 131 8.93 -11.29 7.82
N VAL A 132 7.89 -10.75 7.19
CA VAL A 132 7.92 -10.39 5.75
C VAL A 132 9.01 -9.35 5.49
N GLN A 133 9.10 -8.29 6.30
CA GLN A 133 10.11 -7.25 6.13
C GLN A 133 11.54 -7.76 6.31
N ARG A 134 11.75 -8.69 7.24
CA ARG A 134 13.06 -9.35 7.42
C ARG A 134 13.46 -10.10 6.16
N LEU A 135 12.58 -10.97 5.65
CA LEU A 135 12.86 -11.77 4.44
C LEU A 135 13.11 -10.88 3.22
N ARG A 136 12.35 -9.79 3.05
CA ARG A 136 12.58 -8.84 1.95
C ARG A 136 13.92 -8.11 2.06
N ARG A 137 14.34 -7.74 3.27
CA ARG A 137 15.67 -7.15 3.51
C ARG A 137 16.81 -8.15 3.22
N ASP A 138 16.55 -9.45 3.43
CA ASP A 138 17.47 -10.53 3.08
C ASP A 138 17.43 -10.89 1.59
N GLY A 139 16.81 -10.07 0.74
CA GLY A 139 16.72 -10.24 -0.71
C GLY A 139 15.71 -11.30 -1.18
N GLN A 140 14.87 -11.82 -0.29
CA GLN A 140 13.85 -12.79 -0.67
C GLN A 140 12.63 -12.10 -1.30
N ARG A 141 12.12 -12.71 -2.37
CA ARG A 141 10.84 -12.30 -2.96
C ARG A 141 9.70 -12.84 -2.11
N VAL A 142 8.94 -11.95 -1.47
CA VAL A 142 7.77 -12.33 -0.65
C VAL A 142 6.52 -11.71 -1.23
N VAL A 143 5.53 -12.54 -1.54
CA VAL A 143 4.19 -12.16 -2.00
C VAL A 143 3.23 -12.39 -0.83
N GLN A 144 2.59 -11.34 -0.36
CA GLN A 144 1.59 -11.45 0.70
C GLN A 144 0.22 -11.63 0.07
N ALA A 145 -0.51 -12.64 0.54
CA ALA A 145 -1.87 -12.94 0.12
C ALA A 145 -2.83 -11.76 0.39
N LEU A 146 -3.83 -11.63 -0.43
CA LEU A 146 -5.03 -10.86 -0.12
C LEU A 146 -6.05 -11.77 0.57
N PRO A 147 -7.00 -11.21 1.33
CA PRO A 147 -8.08 -11.99 1.91
C PRO A 147 -8.80 -12.86 0.87
N GLY A 148 -8.96 -14.16 1.16
CA GLY A 148 -9.63 -15.11 0.26
C GLY A 148 -8.74 -15.77 -0.79
N GLN A 149 -7.45 -15.44 -0.87
CA GLN A 149 -6.51 -16.15 -1.73
C GLN A 149 -5.96 -17.42 -1.07
N ASP A 150 -5.64 -18.41 -1.88
CA ASP A 150 -5.24 -19.77 -1.48
C ASP A 150 -3.91 -20.23 -2.10
N ALA A 151 -3.58 -21.51 -1.96
CA ALA A 151 -2.39 -22.12 -2.51
C ALA A 151 -2.34 -22.11 -4.07
N ALA A 152 -3.49 -22.09 -4.75
CA ALA A 152 -3.52 -21.97 -6.21
C ALA A 152 -3.04 -20.56 -6.61
N SER A 153 -3.54 -19.52 -5.94
CA SER A 153 -3.09 -18.13 -6.10
C SER A 153 -1.57 -18.00 -5.85
N ALA A 154 -1.03 -18.73 -4.88
CA ALA A 154 0.41 -18.75 -4.61
C ALA A 154 1.24 -19.27 -5.79
N ARG A 155 0.78 -20.35 -6.43
CA ARG A 155 1.43 -20.93 -7.61
C ARG A 155 1.36 -20.00 -8.82
N GLU A 156 0.19 -19.40 -9.06
CA GLU A 156 0.01 -18.38 -10.10
C GLU A 156 0.94 -17.18 -9.90
N ALA A 157 1.17 -16.80 -8.65
CA ALA A 157 2.12 -15.75 -8.29
C ALA A 157 3.60 -16.21 -8.37
N GLY A 158 3.91 -17.42 -8.82
CA GLY A 158 5.26 -17.95 -8.95
C GLY A 158 5.95 -18.19 -7.60
N CYS A 159 5.20 -18.60 -6.58
CA CYS A 159 5.73 -19.00 -5.28
C CYS A 159 5.84 -20.51 -5.18
N ASP A 160 6.95 -21.01 -4.66
CA ASP A 160 7.20 -22.44 -4.37
C ASP A 160 7.34 -22.71 -2.87
N ARG A 161 7.43 -21.67 -2.07
CA ARG A 161 7.55 -21.69 -0.62
C ARG A 161 6.44 -20.88 0.02
N GLN A 162 6.19 -21.14 1.29
CA GLN A 162 5.21 -20.39 2.09
C GLN A 162 5.79 -19.97 3.43
N LEU A 163 5.29 -18.91 3.98
CA LEU A 163 5.56 -18.45 5.33
C LEU A 163 4.45 -19.00 6.26
N ALA A 164 4.82 -19.91 7.14
CA ALA A 164 3.91 -20.60 8.06
C ALA A 164 4.28 -20.28 9.51
N LEU A 165 3.26 -20.11 10.35
CA LEU A 165 3.45 -19.95 11.80
C LEU A 165 3.61 -21.33 12.43
N ARG A 166 4.78 -21.61 13.04
CA ARG A 166 5.08 -22.84 13.75
C ARG A 166 5.70 -22.50 15.11
N ASP A 167 5.18 -23.06 16.15
CA ASP A 167 5.64 -22.83 17.54
C ASP A 167 5.78 -21.34 17.88
N GLY A 168 4.82 -20.52 17.44
CA GLY A 168 4.82 -19.07 17.64
C GLY A 168 5.79 -18.28 16.78
N ASN A 169 6.52 -18.94 15.84
CA ASN A 169 7.49 -18.29 14.96
C ASN A 169 7.11 -18.44 13.48
N TRP A 170 7.33 -17.39 12.70
CA TRP A 170 7.18 -17.44 11.26
C TRP A 170 8.38 -18.13 10.61
N GLN A 171 8.14 -19.23 9.91
CA GLN A 171 9.15 -20.06 9.26
C GLN A 171 8.81 -20.26 7.78
N VAL A 172 9.86 -20.27 6.94
CA VAL A 172 9.71 -20.60 5.52
C VAL A 172 9.67 -22.12 5.37
N ALA A 173 8.65 -22.61 4.67
CA ALA A 173 8.43 -24.02 4.37
C ALA A 173 8.10 -24.20 2.88
N PRO A 174 8.20 -25.41 2.32
CA PRO A 174 7.67 -25.70 0.98
C PRO A 174 6.18 -25.34 0.90
N LEU A 175 5.74 -24.88 -0.27
CA LEU A 175 4.32 -24.65 -0.51
C LEU A 175 3.58 -26.00 -0.46
N ALA A 176 2.51 -26.07 0.31
CA ALA A 176 1.70 -27.30 0.38
C ALA A 176 1.13 -27.67 -1.00
N SER A 177 1.09 -28.96 -1.27
CA SER A 177 0.57 -29.52 -2.53
C SER A 177 -0.92 -29.27 -2.70
#